data_970523d02df46ce8dbc2769ec6d14241
#
_entry.id   970523d02df46ce8dbc2769ec6d14241
#
_cell.length_a   1.000
_cell.length_b   1.000
_cell.length_c   1.000
_cell.angle_alpha   90.00
_cell.angle_beta   90.00
_cell.angle_gamma   90.00
#
_symmetry.space_group_name_H-M   'P 1'
#
loop_
_entity.id
_entity.type
_entity.pdbx_description
1 polymer ?
#
loop_
_entity_poly.entity_id
_entity_poly.type
_entity_poly.pdbx_seq_one_letter_code
_entity_poly.pdbx_strand_id
1 'polypeptide(L)'
;MMDDIKEAKKIVEKFSVIDEVKTFLKEMLKGSYIEDKEKQNKKYVIKTVPEYVKAITEYMVRRDGRLVHLTASDEGINGFEVQYHFGFDHLETDVHFVIKVKVPREKPEVISVSPTTWQASWAEREMMELVGVKFIGHPDPRHLFLPFEWPDEPESEKVDGFSLYTKRDKSAYYIRKELGKWVPLALSPADAKLTLLPIGPYHPMFIESEFFRVRVEGDEIVDVDMKTGFNHRGVMKLAEQRHYARIPFLVERVCGICSTTHATAYCNTVESMLNLDIPDRAKYIRTIILELERLHSHLIWLGVAGDLIGFKTLFMWALRDREHVLDLFEKLTGNRVHHDIVYLGGVRKDISEPNIPEILRRMDFIEQSVKKYVDIAYDHPVVKARTMDVGPLTLSTAKDAGAVGPTARGSGWRIDARASNPYAAYGPEYTTWDVITEAGGDV
;
A
#
# COMPACT_ATOMS: atom_id res chain seq x y z
N MET A 1 38.90 4.01 5.78
CA MET A 1 39.17 5.43 5.44
C MET A 1 38.37 5.95 4.24
N MET A 2 38.35 5.31 3.06
CA MET A 2 37.48 5.78 1.94
C MET A 2 36.01 5.48 2.18
N ASP A 3 35.69 4.39 2.84
CA ASP A 3 34.30 4.03 3.21
C ASP A 3 33.80 4.90 4.37
N ASP A 4 34.63 5.19 5.35
CA ASP A 4 34.32 6.12 6.44
C ASP A 4 34.04 7.55 5.95
N ILE A 5 34.70 7.97 4.87
CA ILE A 5 34.47 9.28 4.24
C ILE A 5 33.16 9.29 3.45
N LYS A 6 32.80 8.18 2.79
CA LYS A 6 31.51 8.05 2.12
C LYS A 6 30.36 8.01 3.12
N GLU A 7 30.54 7.30 4.20
CA GLU A 7 29.55 7.22 5.28
C GLU A 7 29.41 8.57 6.00
N ALA A 8 30.49 9.26 6.29
CA ALA A 8 30.47 10.62 6.82
C ALA A 8 29.80 11.64 5.87
N LYS A 9 30.04 11.56 4.56
CA LYS A 9 29.33 12.40 3.58
C LYS A 9 27.85 12.10 3.53
N LYS A 10 27.43 10.84 3.51
CA LYS A 10 26.02 10.43 3.59
C LYS A 10 25.35 10.95 4.86
N ILE A 11 26.05 10.89 6.00
CA ILE A 11 25.55 11.41 7.28
C ILE A 11 25.38 12.94 7.23
N VAL A 12 26.31 13.66 6.64
CA VAL A 12 26.24 15.13 6.50
C VAL A 12 25.11 15.56 5.57
N GLU A 13 24.96 14.92 4.40
CA GLU A 13 23.83 15.19 3.49
C GLU A 13 22.48 14.91 4.13
N LYS A 14 22.40 13.88 4.94
CA LYS A 14 21.22 13.44 5.69
C LYS A 14 20.78 14.43 6.78
N PHE A 15 21.73 14.94 7.59
CA PHE A 15 21.44 15.96 8.58
C PHE A 15 21.01 17.28 7.94
N SER A 16 21.58 17.63 6.80
CA SER A 16 21.22 18.87 6.08
C SER A 16 19.77 18.87 5.61
N VAL A 17 19.26 17.79 5.03
CA VAL A 17 17.87 17.72 4.54
C VAL A 17 16.85 17.80 5.67
N ILE A 18 17.08 17.09 6.77
CA ILE A 18 16.18 17.13 7.95
C ILE A 18 16.16 18.53 8.56
N ASP A 19 17.33 19.15 8.74
CA ASP A 19 17.44 20.47 9.32
C ASP A 19 16.88 21.56 8.41
N GLU A 20 17.04 21.44 7.09
CA GLU A 20 16.41 22.31 6.10
C GLU A 20 14.87 22.20 6.16
N VAL A 21 14.32 20.96 6.21
CA VAL A 21 12.88 20.75 6.34
C VAL A 21 12.34 21.36 7.62
N LYS A 22 13.03 21.16 8.75
CA LYS A 22 12.65 21.75 10.04
C LYS A 22 12.71 23.27 10.01
N THR A 23 13.76 23.83 9.44
CA THR A 23 13.92 25.29 9.33
C THR A 23 12.81 25.88 8.48
N PHE A 24 12.55 25.31 7.31
CA PHE A 24 11.43 25.72 6.45
C PHE A 24 10.08 25.70 7.19
N LEU A 25 9.79 24.59 7.88
CA LEU A 25 8.54 24.46 8.64
C LEU A 25 8.44 25.49 9.77
N LYS A 26 9.53 25.75 10.50
CA LYS A 26 9.56 26.76 11.57
C LYS A 26 9.33 28.18 11.04
N GLU A 27 9.97 28.53 9.93
CA GLU A 27 9.82 29.84 9.30
C GLU A 27 8.42 30.03 8.73
N MET A 28 7.87 29.02 8.05
CA MET A 28 6.56 29.09 7.43
C MET A 28 5.43 29.13 8.46
N LEU A 29 5.50 28.32 9.50
CA LEU A 29 4.41 28.11 10.46
C LEU A 29 4.41 29.13 11.63
N LYS A 30 5.41 30.00 11.77
CA LYS A 30 5.48 31.17 12.67
C LYS A 30 4.77 31.01 14.03
N GLY A 31 5.10 29.94 14.77
CA GLY A 31 4.52 29.70 16.10
C GLY A 31 3.37 28.67 16.14
N SER A 32 2.86 28.23 14.99
CA SER A 32 1.98 27.04 14.89
C SER A 32 2.78 25.74 14.76
N TYR A 33 4.12 25.85 14.74
CA TYR A 33 5.00 24.69 14.68
C TYR A 33 5.11 24.06 16.07
N ILE A 34 4.60 22.83 16.20
CA ILE A 34 4.77 21.99 17.38
C ILE A 34 5.55 20.75 16.93
N GLU A 35 6.79 20.62 17.38
CA GLU A 35 7.58 19.42 17.17
C GLU A 35 7.36 18.49 18.36
N ASP A 36 6.73 17.35 18.10
CA ASP A 36 6.72 16.24 19.04
C ASP A 36 7.67 15.17 18.52
N LYS A 37 8.77 14.97 19.22
CA LYS A 37 9.80 13.99 18.84
C LYS A 37 9.55 12.69 19.58
N GLU A 38 8.92 11.74 18.91
CA GLU A 38 8.86 10.37 19.41
C GLU A 38 10.28 9.79 19.48
N LYS A 39 10.73 9.49 20.68
CA LYS A 39 12.14 9.14 20.99
C LYS A 39 12.66 7.90 20.27
N GLN A 40 11.79 7.01 19.80
CA GLN A 40 12.19 5.71 19.24
C GLN A 40 12.36 5.68 17.71
N ASN A 41 11.63 6.48 16.93
CA ASN A 41 11.50 6.28 15.48
C ASN A 41 11.78 7.52 14.62
N LYS A 42 12.63 8.45 14.98
CA LYS A 42 12.94 9.65 14.16
C LYS A 42 11.70 10.27 13.48
N LYS A 43 10.55 10.19 14.15
CA LYS A 43 9.26 10.68 13.69
C LYS A 43 9.05 12.10 14.20
N TYR A 44 8.72 13.00 13.30
CA TYR A 44 8.47 14.41 13.59
C TYR A 44 7.00 14.71 13.33
N VAL A 45 6.26 15.02 14.37
CA VAL A 45 4.83 15.39 14.27
C VAL A 45 4.70 16.91 14.26
N ILE A 46 4.06 17.46 13.24
CA ILE A 46 3.87 18.88 13.04
C ILE A 46 2.38 19.16 12.92
N LYS A 47 1.85 20.02 13.78
CA LYS A 47 0.45 20.46 13.73
C LYS A 47 0.36 21.75 12.94
N THR A 48 -0.58 21.84 12.00
CA THR A 48 -0.77 23.00 11.14
C THR A 48 -2.25 23.20 10.79
N VAL A 49 -2.51 24.22 9.98
CA VAL A 49 -3.85 24.57 9.48
C VAL A 49 -3.96 24.26 7.99
N PRO A 50 -5.19 24.12 7.44
CA PRO A 50 -5.41 23.68 6.05
C PRO A 50 -4.69 24.52 4.98
N GLU A 51 -4.50 25.81 5.23
CA GLU A 51 -3.92 26.77 4.28
C GLU A 51 -2.46 26.48 3.93
N TYR A 52 -1.71 25.83 4.83
CA TYR A 52 -0.28 25.54 4.63
C TYR A 52 -0.02 24.16 3.98
N VAL A 53 -1.02 23.30 3.92
CA VAL A 53 -0.87 21.89 3.48
C VAL A 53 -0.22 21.80 2.11
N LYS A 54 -0.71 22.58 1.13
CA LYS A 54 -0.19 22.57 -0.24
C LYS A 54 1.29 22.96 -0.29
N ALA A 55 1.65 24.06 0.36
CA ALA A 55 3.04 24.55 0.37
C ALA A 55 3.99 23.58 1.07
N ILE A 56 3.54 22.95 2.16
CA ILE A 56 4.31 21.90 2.86
C ILE A 56 4.52 20.71 1.94
N THR A 57 3.45 20.20 1.31
CA THR A 57 3.52 19.06 0.40
C THR A 57 4.45 19.31 -0.77
N GLU A 58 4.33 20.48 -1.42
CA GLU A 58 5.22 20.88 -2.51
C GLU A 58 6.69 20.92 -2.07
N TYR A 59 6.95 21.42 -0.87
CA TYR A 59 8.31 21.47 -0.33
C TYR A 59 8.85 20.05 -0.05
N MET A 60 8.05 19.18 0.58
CA MET A 60 8.44 17.79 0.88
C MET A 60 8.75 17.02 -0.39
N VAL A 61 7.87 17.09 -1.40
CA VAL A 61 8.04 16.38 -2.66
C VAL A 61 9.27 16.87 -3.43
N ARG A 62 9.54 18.18 -3.46
CA ARG A 62 10.76 18.74 -4.07
C ARG A 62 12.06 18.28 -3.42
N ARG A 63 12.00 17.77 -2.20
CA ARG A 63 13.13 17.20 -1.44
C ARG A 63 13.14 15.67 -1.48
N ASP A 64 12.48 15.07 -2.48
CA ASP A 64 12.33 13.63 -2.60
C ASP A 64 11.62 12.95 -1.40
N GLY A 65 10.83 13.72 -0.64
CA GLY A 65 9.95 13.18 0.38
C GLY A 65 8.76 12.46 -0.26
N ARG A 66 8.61 11.17 0.00
CA ARG A 66 7.49 10.36 -0.50
C ARG A 66 6.30 10.48 0.44
N LEU A 67 5.10 10.73 -0.09
CA LEU A 67 3.86 10.64 0.67
C LEU A 67 3.55 9.15 0.94
N VAL A 68 3.89 8.66 2.13
CA VAL A 68 3.74 7.25 2.50
C VAL A 68 2.29 6.88 2.72
N HIS A 69 1.55 7.78 3.38
CA HIS A 69 0.16 7.56 3.73
C HIS A 69 -0.56 8.90 3.93
N LEU A 70 -1.85 8.89 3.65
CA LEU A 70 -2.76 10.00 3.90
C LEU A 70 -4.05 9.44 4.48
N THR A 71 -4.46 9.95 5.63
CA THR A 71 -5.66 9.48 6.33
C THR A 71 -6.35 10.61 7.07
N ALA A 72 -7.60 10.38 7.46
CA ALA A 72 -8.35 11.30 8.31
C ALA A 72 -9.06 10.53 9.43
N SER A 73 -9.15 11.16 10.61
CA SER A 73 -9.96 10.70 11.73
C SER A 73 -11.09 11.69 12.02
N ASP A 74 -12.23 11.14 12.38
CA ASP A 74 -13.37 11.91 12.89
C ASP A 74 -13.21 12.10 14.41
N GLU A 75 -12.89 13.34 14.82
CA GLU A 75 -12.69 13.72 16.22
C GLU A 75 -14.01 14.17 16.92
N GLY A 76 -15.12 13.78 16.36
CA GLY A 76 -16.45 14.15 16.88
C GLY A 76 -16.70 15.65 16.84
N ILE A 77 -17.05 16.24 17.99
CA ILE A 77 -17.32 17.68 18.09
C ILE A 77 -16.12 18.56 17.73
N ASN A 78 -14.91 18.01 17.79
CA ASN A 78 -13.66 18.75 17.47
C ASN A 78 -13.36 18.81 15.95
N GLY A 79 -14.25 18.26 15.09
CA GLY A 79 -14.05 18.24 13.65
C GLY A 79 -13.28 17.02 13.19
N PHE A 80 -12.40 17.19 12.20
CA PHE A 80 -11.59 16.13 11.63
C PHE A 80 -10.09 16.43 11.81
N GLU A 81 -9.26 15.39 11.90
CA GLU A 81 -7.81 15.51 11.80
C GLU A 81 -7.34 14.78 10.56
N VAL A 82 -6.79 15.50 9.58
CA VAL A 82 -6.17 14.95 8.39
C VAL A 82 -4.67 14.82 8.62
N GLN A 83 -4.08 13.66 8.31
CA GLN A 83 -2.69 13.35 8.57
C GLN A 83 -1.98 12.99 7.26
N TYR A 84 -0.91 13.72 6.93
CA TYR A 84 -0.02 13.48 5.80
C TYR A 84 1.29 12.92 6.30
N HIS A 85 1.62 11.70 5.91
CA HIS A 85 2.83 11.01 6.32
C HIS A 85 3.87 11.05 5.21
N PHE A 86 4.99 11.72 5.44
CA PHE A 86 6.10 11.79 4.49
C PHE A 86 7.29 10.98 5.01
N GLY A 87 7.82 10.09 4.17
CA GLY A 87 9.06 9.34 4.40
C GLY A 87 10.17 9.84 3.50
N PHE A 88 11.38 9.85 4.00
CA PHE A 88 12.60 10.16 3.25
C PHE A 88 13.44 8.91 3.07
N ASP A 89 12.89 7.92 2.39
CA ASP A 89 13.45 6.57 2.23
C ASP A 89 14.83 6.56 1.54
N HIS A 90 15.11 7.56 0.68
CA HIS A 90 16.39 7.69 -0.03
C HIS A 90 17.57 8.05 0.88
N LEU A 91 17.30 8.50 2.10
CA LEU A 91 18.34 8.85 3.07
C LEU A 91 18.84 7.63 3.87
N GLU A 92 18.41 6.42 3.53
CA GLU A 92 18.74 5.16 4.26
C GLU A 92 18.44 5.27 5.76
N THR A 93 17.51 6.14 6.15
CA THR A 93 17.01 6.32 7.51
C THR A 93 15.52 6.42 7.52
N ASP A 94 14.99 5.81 8.54
CA ASP A 94 13.60 5.93 8.92
C ASP A 94 13.29 7.32 9.49
N VAL A 95 13.18 8.30 8.60
CA VAL A 95 12.78 9.66 8.96
C VAL A 95 11.39 9.92 8.43
N HIS A 96 10.45 10.10 9.34
CA HIS A 96 9.06 10.38 9.02
C HIS A 96 8.63 11.77 9.53
N PHE A 97 7.98 12.52 8.65
CA PHE A 97 7.25 13.73 9.02
C PHE A 97 5.76 13.46 8.93
N VAL A 98 5.04 13.69 10.01
CA VAL A 98 3.59 13.60 10.08
C VAL A 98 3.01 14.99 10.22
N ILE A 99 2.34 15.47 9.18
CA ILE A 99 1.68 16.76 9.17
C ILE A 99 0.23 16.55 9.56
N LYS A 100 -0.15 17.02 10.73
CA LYS A 100 -1.50 16.93 11.27
C LYS A 100 -2.25 18.25 11.06
N VAL A 101 -3.40 18.13 10.43
CA VAL A 101 -4.22 19.28 10.04
C VAL A 101 -5.60 19.15 10.69
N LYS A 102 -5.95 20.09 11.55
CA LYS A 102 -7.31 20.17 12.09
C LYS A 102 -8.23 20.85 11.11
N VAL A 103 -9.35 20.20 10.83
CA VAL A 103 -10.37 20.67 9.88
C VAL A 103 -11.69 20.84 10.62
N PRO A 104 -12.28 22.05 10.66
CA PRO A 104 -13.53 22.30 11.35
C PRO A 104 -14.69 21.48 10.76
N ARG A 105 -15.59 21.01 11.60
CA ARG A 105 -16.76 20.23 11.16
C ARG A 105 -17.74 21.06 10.30
N GLU A 106 -17.87 22.34 10.62
CA GLU A 106 -18.76 23.26 9.91
C GLU A 106 -18.27 23.56 8.48
N LYS A 107 -16.96 23.43 8.26
CA LYS A 107 -16.32 23.62 6.97
C LYS A 107 -15.23 22.56 6.77
N PRO A 108 -15.59 21.31 6.44
CA PRO A 108 -14.66 20.21 6.33
C PRO A 108 -13.90 20.23 4.99
N GLU A 109 -13.13 21.29 4.75
CA GLU A 109 -12.47 21.56 3.48
C GLU A 109 -10.96 21.67 3.64
N VAL A 110 -10.20 21.01 2.76
CA VAL A 110 -8.74 21.09 2.63
C VAL A 110 -8.39 21.25 1.15
N ILE A 111 -7.33 21.98 0.83
CA ILE A 111 -6.85 22.04 -0.56
C ILE A 111 -6.25 20.69 -0.94
N SER A 112 -6.67 20.16 -2.10
CA SER A 112 -6.13 18.92 -2.65
C SER A 112 -4.63 19.04 -2.95
N VAL A 113 -3.88 18.03 -2.56
CA VAL A 113 -2.45 17.89 -2.92
C VAL A 113 -2.23 16.89 -4.06
N SER A 114 -3.28 16.28 -4.59
CA SER A 114 -3.22 15.36 -5.73
C SER A 114 -2.57 15.98 -6.98
N PRO A 115 -2.73 17.28 -7.28
CA PRO A 115 -1.97 17.91 -8.38
C PRO A 115 -0.47 18.02 -8.14
N THR A 116 -0.03 17.88 -6.89
CA THR A 116 1.40 17.91 -6.51
C THR A 116 2.00 16.51 -6.46
N THR A 117 1.21 15.52 -6.02
CA THR A 117 1.62 14.11 -5.95
C THR A 117 0.42 13.19 -6.19
N TRP A 118 0.51 12.35 -7.20
CA TRP A 118 -0.56 11.40 -7.56
C TRP A 118 -0.89 10.41 -6.44
N GLN A 119 0.06 10.13 -5.57
CA GLN A 119 -0.11 9.26 -4.39
C GLN A 119 -1.28 9.70 -3.51
N ALA A 120 -1.59 11.00 -3.46
CA ALA A 120 -2.69 11.52 -2.66
C ALA A 120 -4.07 11.23 -3.26
N SER A 121 -4.17 11.02 -4.57
CA SER A 121 -5.44 11.04 -5.30
C SER A 121 -6.47 10.06 -4.73
N TRP A 122 -6.10 8.79 -4.59
CA TRP A 122 -7.03 7.79 -4.08
C TRP A 122 -7.34 7.96 -2.61
N ALA A 123 -6.36 8.33 -1.80
CA ALA A 123 -6.56 8.56 -0.38
C ALA A 123 -7.46 9.78 -0.12
N GLU A 124 -7.32 10.86 -0.90
CA GLU A 124 -8.22 12.01 -0.82
C GLU A 124 -9.66 11.61 -1.20
N ARG A 125 -9.84 10.83 -2.26
CA ARG A 125 -11.16 10.32 -2.66
C ARG A 125 -11.78 9.41 -1.60
N GLU A 126 -10.99 8.51 -1.00
CA GLU A 126 -11.44 7.67 0.11
C GLU A 126 -11.93 8.53 1.28
N MET A 127 -11.17 9.55 1.68
CA MET A 127 -11.57 10.44 2.77
C MET A 127 -12.79 11.29 2.43
N MET A 128 -12.95 11.71 1.16
CA MET A 128 -14.16 12.42 0.72
C MET A 128 -15.40 11.55 0.94
N GLU A 129 -15.35 10.31 0.51
CA GLU A 129 -16.55 9.45 0.55
C GLU A 129 -16.78 8.73 1.88
N LEU A 130 -15.72 8.38 2.64
CA LEU A 130 -15.86 7.60 3.86
C LEU A 130 -15.84 8.46 5.13
N VAL A 131 -15.16 9.58 5.12
CA VAL A 131 -15.00 10.48 6.29
C VAL A 131 -15.76 11.79 6.14
N GLY A 132 -15.96 12.29 4.91
CA GLY A 132 -16.68 13.51 4.61
C GLY A 132 -15.82 14.78 4.57
N VAL A 133 -14.50 14.66 4.48
CA VAL A 133 -13.59 15.78 4.28
C VAL A 133 -13.49 16.10 2.78
N LYS A 134 -13.80 17.33 2.37
CA LYS A 134 -13.75 17.77 0.97
C LYS A 134 -12.34 18.23 0.60
N PHE A 135 -11.80 17.72 -0.51
CA PHE A 135 -10.50 18.12 -1.05
C PHE A 135 -10.71 19.04 -2.27
N ILE A 136 -10.57 20.34 -2.02
CA ILE A 136 -10.86 21.38 -3.03
C ILE A 136 -9.78 21.38 -4.11
N GLY A 137 -10.21 21.31 -5.38
CA GLY A 137 -9.30 21.27 -6.53
C GLY A 137 -8.72 19.87 -6.83
N HIS A 138 -9.35 18.81 -6.31
CA HIS A 138 -9.01 17.44 -6.70
C HIS A 138 -9.28 17.22 -8.21
N PRO A 139 -8.33 16.67 -8.99
CA PRO A 139 -8.48 16.52 -10.45
C PRO A 139 -9.54 15.51 -10.87
N ASP A 140 -9.81 14.48 -10.04
CA ASP A 140 -10.84 13.47 -10.27
C ASP A 140 -11.64 13.22 -8.99
N PRO A 141 -12.66 14.01 -8.67
CA PRO A 141 -13.43 13.89 -7.42
C PRO A 141 -14.51 12.77 -7.45
N ARG A 142 -14.53 11.91 -8.47
CA ARG A 142 -15.50 10.81 -8.55
C ARG A 142 -15.31 9.83 -7.40
N HIS A 143 -16.40 9.14 -7.03
CA HIS A 143 -16.34 8.08 -6.02
C HIS A 143 -15.29 7.02 -6.34
N LEU A 144 -14.52 6.62 -5.32
CA LEU A 144 -13.50 5.58 -5.43
C LEU A 144 -14.09 4.18 -5.18
N PHE A 145 -14.62 3.95 -3.99
CA PHE A 145 -15.18 2.66 -3.56
C PHE A 145 -16.70 2.59 -3.75
N LEU A 146 -17.39 3.70 -3.48
CA LEU A 146 -18.84 3.77 -3.70
C LEU A 146 -19.18 3.77 -5.19
N PRO A 147 -20.35 3.25 -5.60
CA PRO A 147 -20.81 3.35 -6.98
C PRO A 147 -20.77 4.81 -7.50
N PHE A 148 -20.51 5.01 -8.78
CA PHE A 148 -20.47 6.36 -9.35
C PHE A 148 -21.79 7.10 -9.23
N GLU A 149 -22.91 6.35 -9.19
CA GLU A 149 -24.28 6.86 -9.06
C GLU A 149 -24.67 7.11 -7.59
N TRP A 150 -23.74 6.93 -6.65
CA TRP A 150 -24.00 7.22 -5.24
C TRP A 150 -24.24 8.72 -5.07
N PRO A 151 -25.33 9.13 -4.41
CA PRO A 151 -25.61 10.55 -4.22
C PRO A 151 -24.55 11.20 -3.33
N ASP A 152 -24.01 12.32 -3.80
CA ASP A 152 -23.01 13.11 -3.05
C ASP A 152 -23.57 13.66 -1.74
N GLU A 153 -24.89 13.95 -1.68
CA GLU A 153 -25.61 14.34 -0.48
C GLU A 153 -27.01 13.70 -0.47
N PRO A 154 -27.47 13.16 0.66
CA PRO A 154 -28.87 12.77 0.77
C PRO A 154 -29.76 14.02 0.71
N GLU A 155 -30.62 14.11 -0.28
CA GLU A 155 -31.50 15.27 -0.56
C GLU A 155 -32.42 15.68 0.61
N SER A 156 -32.50 14.93 1.68
CA SER A 156 -33.55 15.11 2.69
C SER A 156 -33.14 15.51 4.09
N GLU A 157 -31.86 15.60 4.43
CA GLU A 157 -31.47 16.14 5.73
C GLU A 157 -30.05 16.74 5.64
N LYS A 158 -29.94 18.03 5.86
CA LYS A 158 -28.68 18.70 6.26
C LYS A 158 -28.22 18.08 7.58
N VAL A 159 -27.47 17.01 7.50
CA VAL A 159 -26.88 16.38 8.68
C VAL A 159 -25.44 16.82 8.75
N ASP A 160 -25.17 17.67 9.71
CA ASP A 160 -23.84 18.17 10.01
C ASP A 160 -22.83 17.00 10.13
N GLY A 161 -21.79 17.03 9.31
CA GLY A 161 -20.66 16.10 9.36
C GLY A 161 -21.03 14.64 9.09
N PHE A 162 -21.38 14.32 7.86
CA PHE A 162 -21.69 12.95 7.46
C PHE A 162 -20.41 12.14 7.21
N SER A 163 -20.11 11.22 8.10
CA SER A 163 -19.19 10.13 7.83
C SER A 163 -20.01 8.84 7.64
N LEU A 164 -19.78 8.10 6.56
CA LEU A 164 -20.39 6.79 6.35
C LEU A 164 -20.11 5.82 7.49
N TYR A 165 -19.03 6.05 8.23
CA TYR A 165 -18.71 5.29 9.43
C TYR A 165 -19.49 5.68 10.67
N THR A 166 -20.14 6.85 10.71
CA THR A 166 -20.82 7.37 11.92
C THR A 166 -22.33 7.14 11.94
N LYS A 167 -23.01 6.87 10.79
CA LYS A 167 -24.47 6.64 10.76
C LYS A 167 -24.85 5.20 10.47
N ARG A 168 -25.42 4.58 11.47
CA ARG A 168 -25.65 3.13 11.58
C ARG A 168 -26.78 2.54 10.72
N ASP A 169 -27.82 3.23 10.29
CA ASP A 169 -29.05 2.51 9.92
C ASP A 169 -29.82 2.91 8.65
N LYS A 170 -29.53 4.05 8.02
CA LYS A 170 -30.35 4.47 6.88
C LYS A 170 -29.66 4.32 5.51
N SER A 171 -28.34 4.39 5.46
CA SER A 171 -27.58 4.36 4.21
C SER A 171 -27.69 3.02 3.46
N ALA A 172 -27.61 1.90 4.15
CA ALA A 172 -27.70 0.58 3.54
C ALA A 172 -29.08 0.28 2.90
N TYR A 173 -30.14 0.94 3.33
CA TYR A 173 -31.48 0.79 2.76
C TYR A 173 -31.66 1.60 1.48
N TYR A 174 -31.14 2.82 1.42
CA TYR A 174 -31.18 3.66 0.22
C TYR A 174 -30.34 3.07 -0.91
N ILE A 175 -29.16 2.54 -0.59
CA ILE A 175 -28.29 1.85 -1.54
C ILE A 175 -29.02 0.75 -2.32
N ARG A 176 -29.76 -0.12 -1.63
CA ARG A 176 -30.49 -1.23 -2.28
C ARG A 176 -31.59 -0.77 -3.22
N LYS A 177 -32.18 0.39 -3.00
CA LYS A 177 -33.28 0.90 -3.78
C LYS A 177 -32.82 1.59 -5.09
N GLU A 178 -31.65 2.23 -5.07
CA GLU A 178 -31.08 2.95 -6.22
C GLU A 178 -30.13 2.07 -7.06
N LEU A 179 -29.46 1.08 -6.48
CA LEU A 179 -28.63 0.11 -7.22
C LEU A 179 -29.40 -0.72 -8.25
N GLY A 180 -30.73 -0.67 -8.24
CA GLY A 180 -31.57 -1.26 -9.31
C GLY A 180 -31.57 -0.47 -10.62
N LYS A 181 -31.01 0.73 -10.65
CA LYS A 181 -30.90 1.55 -11.85
C LYS A 181 -29.43 1.69 -12.25
N TRP A 182 -28.90 0.61 -12.83
CA TRP A 182 -27.59 0.69 -13.48
C TRP A 182 -27.72 1.60 -14.71
N VAL A 183 -27.20 2.82 -14.62
CA VAL A 183 -27.13 3.73 -15.76
C VAL A 183 -25.82 3.46 -16.48
N PRO A 184 -25.82 2.92 -17.69
CA PRO A 184 -24.62 2.84 -18.51
C PRO A 184 -24.04 4.24 -18.64
N LEU A 185 -22.73 4.40 -18.44
CA LEU A 185 -22.08 5.68 -18.76
C LEU A 185 -22.42 6.00 -20.23
N ALA A 186 -23.07 7.11 -20.44
CA ALA A 186 -23.39 7.55 -21.79
C ALA A 186 -22.08 7.75 -22.57
N LEU A 187 -21.93 7.04 -23.68
CA LEU A 187 -20.85 7.27 -24.62
C LEU A 187 -20.96 8.71 -25.13
N SER A 188 -19.88 9.46 -25.08
CA SER A 188 -19.86 10.77 -25.72
C SER A 188 -19.97 10.60 -27.24
N PRO A 189 -20.44 11.61 -27.99
CA PRO A 189 -20.45 11.54 -29.46
C PRO A 189 -19.05 11.27 -30.06
N ALA A 190 -17.99 11.64 -29.37
CA ALA A 190 -16.61 11.33 -29.75
C ALA A 190 -16.28 9.84 -29.63
N ASP A 191 -16.97 9.12 -28.74
CA ASP A 191 -16.78 7.68 -28.53
C ASP A 191 -17.55 6.82 -29.56
N ALA A 192 -18.35 7.40 -30.45
CA ALA A 192 -19.22 6.68 -31.36
C ALA A 192 -18.49 5.76 -32.37
N LYS A 193 -17.16 5.95 -32.54
CA LYS A 193 -16.32 5.11 -33.37
C LYS A 193 -15.57 4.03 -32.57
N LEU A 194 -15.59 4.11 -31.26
CA LEU A 194 -14.85 3.20 -30.38
C LEU A 194 -15.74 2.05 -29.93
N THR A 195 -15.16 0.88 -29.83
CA THR A 195 -15.82 -0.27 -29.18
C THR A 195 -15.54 -0.21 -27.68
N LEU A 196 -16.60 -0.32 -26.88
CA LEU A 196 -16.49 -0.39 -25.43
C LEU A 196 -16.44 -1.85 -24.97
N LEU A 197 -15.34 -2.25 -24.34
CA LEU A 197 -15.17 -3.58 -23.76
C LEU A 197 -15.21 -3.48 -22.22
N PRO A 198 -16.25 -4.01 -21.56
CA PRO A 198 -16.27 -4.16 -20.12
C PRO A 198 -15.48 -5.42 -19.70
N ILE A 199 -14.54 -5.28 -18.77
CA ILE A 199 -13.74 -6.38 -18.21
C ILE A 199 -13.93 -6.38 -16.70
N GLY A 200 -14.40 -7.46 -16.13
CA GLY A 200 -14.74 -7.56 -14.70
C GLY A 200 -16.20 -7.15 -14.39
N PRO A 201 -16.56 -6.90 -13.10
CA PRO A 201 -15.67 -6.95 -11.91
C PRO A 201 -15.21 -8.34 -11.52
N TYR A 202 -15.90 -9.37 -11.95
CA TYR A 202 -15.58 -10.77 -11.67
C TYR A 202 -15.02 -11.42 -12.92
N HIS A 203 -13.70 -11.47 -13.03
CA HIS A 203 -13.02 -12.06 -14.17
C HIS A 203 -11.99 -13.11 -13.65
N PRO A 204 -11.88 -14.27 -14.30
CA PRO A 204 -10.98 -15.36 -13.82
C PRO A 204 -9.52 -14.97 -13.68
N MET A 205 -9.06 -13.96 -14.42
CA MET A 205 -7.70 -13.47 -14.40
C MET A 205 -7.42 -12.44 -13.27
N PHE A 206 -8.47 -11.94 -12.62
CA PHE A 206 -8.32 -10.97 -11.54
C PHE A 206 -8.18 -11.71 -10.21
N ILE A 207 -7.09 -11.42 -9.50
CA ILE A 207 -6.90 -11.89 -8.12
C ILE A 207 -7.85 -11.13 -7.19
N GLU A 208 -8.02 -9.83 -7.45
CA GLU A 208 -8.97 -8.93 -6.76
C GLU A 208 -10.02 -8.44 -7.74
N SER A 209 -11.23 -8.20 -7.25
CA SER A 209 -12.34 -7.75 -8.11
C SER A 209 -12.17 -6.28 -8.50
N GLU A 210 -11.99 -6.04 -9.78
CA GLU A 210 -11.84 -4.73 -10.40
C GLU A 210 -12.68 -4.66 -11.68
N PHE A 211 -13.11 -3.47 -12.05
CA PHE A 211 -13.87 -3.26 -13.29
C PHE A 211 -13.15 -2.27 -14.17
N PHE A 212 -12.85 -2.71 -15.39
CA PHE A 212 -12.27 -1.88 -16.43
C PHE A 212 -13.26 -1.64 -17.56
N ARG A 213 -13.41 -0.39 -17.98
CA ARG A 213 -14.05 -0.01 -19.23
C ARG A 213 -12.95 0.37 -20.21
N VAL A 214 -12.71 -0.53 -21.15
CA VAL A 214 -11.66 -0.37 -22.16
C VAL A 214 -12.29 0.14 -23.43
N ARG A 215 -11.79 1.26 -23.96
CA ARG A 215 -12.16 1.80 -25.26
C ARG A 215 -11.13 1.36 -26.28
N VAL A 216 -11.58 0.70 -27.33
CA VAL A 216 -10.71 0.17 -28.39
C VAL A 216 -11.09 0.69 -29.76
N GLU A 217 -10.07 0.97 -30.58
CA GLU A 217 -10.18 1.21 -32.02
C GLU A 217 -9.54 0.02 -32.75
N GLY A 218 -10.39 -0.89 -33.26
CA GLY A 218 -9.90 -2.19 -33.73
C GLY A 218 -9.34 -3.01 -32.59
N ASP A 219 -8.04 -3.34 -32.65
CA ASP A 219 -7.31 -4.09 -31.62
C ASP A 219 -6.46 -3.20 -30.68
N GLU A 220 -6.50 -1.89 -30.90
CA GLU A 220 -5.71 -0.93 -30.10
C GLU A 220 -6.55 -0.36 -28.95
N ILE A 221 -5.99 -0.39 -27.74
CA ILE A 221 -6.58 0.25 -26.56
C ILE A 221 -6.23 1.73 -26.60
N VAL A 222 -7.26 2.59 -26.71
CA VAL A 222 -7.07 4.05 -26.77
C VAL A 222 -7.37 4.72 -25.43
N ASP A 223 -8.19 4.10 -24.58
CA ASP A 223 -8.51 4.65 -23.25
C ASP A 223 -9.00 3.55 -22.30
N VAL A 224 -8.71 3.72 -20.99
CA VAL A 224 -9.15 2.80 -19.95
C VAL A 224 -9.69 3.61 -18.76
N ASP A 225 -10.90 3.30 -18.35
CA ASP A 225 -11.50 3.81 -17.13
C ASP A 225 -11.67 2.66 -16.13
N MET A 226 -11.14 2.83 -14.93
CA MET A 226 -11.13 1.80 -13.90
C MET A 226 -12.06 2.15 -12.73
N LYS A 227 -12.78 1.16 -12.25
CA LYS A 227 -13.58 1.24 -11.02
C LYS A 227 -13.10 0.20 -10.02
N THR A 228 -12.74 0.67 -8.83
CA THR A 228 -12.38 -0.15 -7.66
C THR A 228 -13.53 -0.23 -6.67
N GLY A 229 -13.32 -0.85 -5.52
CA GLY A 229 -14.24 -0.86 -4.39
C GLY A 229 -15.06 -2.15 -4.24
N PHE A 230 -15.00 -3.08 -5.18
CA PHE A 230 -15.80 -4.32 -5.12
C PHE A 230 -15.41 -5.23 -3.95
N ASN A 231 -14.20 -5.09 -3.41
CA ASN A 231 -13.71 -5.82 -2.24
C ASN A 231 -13.76 -5.00 -0.95
N HIS A 232 -14.27 -3.77 -0.97
CA HIS A 232 -14.38 -2.95 0.23
C HIS A 232 -15.37 -3.55 1.22
N ARG A 233 -14.93 -3.82 2.45
CA ARG A 233 -15.73 -4.50 3.49
C ARG A 233 -15.80 -3.72 4.81
N GLY A 234 -15.31 -2.48 4.84
CA GLY A 234 -15.32 -1.63 6.03
C GLY A 234 -14.46 -2.18 7.18
N VAL A 235 -13.34 -2.82 6.88
CA VAL A 235 -12.48 -3.50 7.88
C VAL A 235 -12.00 -2.54 8.96
N MET A 236 -11.64 -1.31 8.61
CA MET A 236 -11.21 -0.28 9.57
C MET A 236 -12.31 0.01 10.58
N LYS A 237 -13.56 0.19 10.12
CA LYS A 237 -14.69 0.44 11.01
C LYS A 237 -15.04 -0.75 11.90
N LEU A 238 -14.88 -1.96 11.39
CA LEU A 238 -15.02 -3.18 12.18
C LEU A 238 -13.92 -3.29 13.25
N ALA A 239 -12.70 -2.86 12.93
CA ALA A 239 -11.58 -2.87 13.87
C ALA A 239 -11.82 -1.95 15.06
N GLU A 240 -12.35 -0.73 14.84
CA GLU A 240 -12.71 0.21 15.91
C GLU A 240 -13.67 -0.38 16.97
N GLN A 241 -14.47 -1.38 16.60
CA GLN A 241 -15.47 -2.01 17.45
C GLN A 241 -14.95 -3.28 18.15
N ARG A 242 -13.66 -3.59 18.03
CA ARG A 242 -13.07 -4.82 18.54
C ARG A 242 -11.95 -4.56 19.54
N HIS A 243 -11.74 -5.52 20.43
CA HIS A 243 -10.56 -5.52 21.29
C HIS A 243 -9.28 -5.69 20.47
N TYR A 244 -8.20 -5.00 20.86
CA TYR A 244 -6.89 -5.07 20.22
C TYR A 244 -6.43 -6.50 19.93
N ALA A 245 -6.63 -7.43 20.86
CA ALA A 245 -6.26 -8.84 20.72
C ALA A 245 -7.03 -9.61 19.61
N ARG A 246 -8.14 -9.08 19.11
CA ARG A 246 -8.95 -9.71 18.05
C ARG A 246 -8.73 -9.10 16.67
N ILE A 247 -8.07 -7.97 16.61
CA ILE A 247 -7.85 -7.26 15.34
C ILE A 247 -6.83 -7.98 14.43
N PRO A 248 -5.76 -8.65 14.92
CA PRO A 248 -4.87 -9.42 14.04
C PRO A 248 -5.62 -10.37 13.13
N PHE A 249 -6.59 -11.13 13.66
CA PHE A 249 -7.43 -12.06 12.89
C PHE A 249 -8.34 -11.37 11.87
N LEU A 250 -8.78 -10.15 12.18
CA LEU A 250 -9.61 -9.38 11.25
C LEU A 250 -8.78 -8.85 10.08
N VAL A 251 -7.62 -8.25 10.36
CA VAL A 251 -6.79 -7.63 9.31
C VAL A 251 -6.14 -8.65 8.39
N GLU A 252 -5.87 -9.86 8.85
CA GLU A 252 -5.42 -10.94 7.98
C GLU A 252 -6.43 -11.25 6.86
N ARG A 253 -7.74 -11.08 7.10
CA ARG A 253 -8.80 -11.33 6.12
C ARG A 253 -8.98 -10.18 5.12
N VAL A 254 -8.15 -9.15 5.18
CA VAL A 254 -8.09 -8.12 4.13
C VAL A 254 -7.60 -8.74 2.82
N CYS A 255 -6.59 -9.61 2.90
CA CYS A 255 -5.99 -10.23 1.72
C CYS A 255 -5.58 -11.68 2.01
N GLY A 256 -5.88 -12.59 1.11
CA GLY A 256 -5.48 -14.01 1.20
C GLY A 256 -4.05 -14.30 0.70
N ILE A 257 -3.36 -13.32 0.11
CA ILE A 257 -2.00 -13.47 -0.44
C ILE A 257 -0.95 -12.88 0.51
N CYS A 258 -1.31 -11.81 1.26
CA CYS A 258 -0.42 -11.09 2.17
C CYS A 258 -1.00 -10.97 3.58
N SER A 259 -1.66 -12.01 4.07
CA SER A 259 -2.40 -12.02 5.34
C SER A 259 -1.51 -11.75 6.56
N THR A 260 -0.37 -12.41 6.65
CA THR A 260 0.60 -12.23 7.75
C THR A 260 1.20 -10.83 7.76
N THR A 261 1.39 -10.23 6.59
CA THR A 261 1.88 -8.85 6.46
C THR A 261 0.92 -7.86 7.14
N HIS A 262 -0.39 -7.99 6.94
CA HIS A 262 -1.40 -7.15 7.61
C HIS A 262 -1.37 -7.31 9.13
N ALA A 263 -1.34 -8.57 9.61
CA ALA A 263 -1.25 -8.84 11.05
C ALA A 263 0.04 -8.29 11.66
N THR A 264 1.17 -8.43 10.95
CA THR A 264 2.47 -7.91 11.40
C THR A 264 2.47 -6.39 11.50
N ALA A 265 1.95 -5.68 10.48
CA ALA A 265 1.85 -4.23 10.50
C ALA A 265 1.02 -3.74 11.69
N TYR A 266 -0.13 -4.37 11.94
CA TYR A 266 -0.97 -4.06 13.09
C TYR A 266 -0.26 -4.35 14.42
N CYS A 267 0.30 -5.54 14.59
CA CYS A 267 0.98 -5.93 15.83
C CYS A 267 2.18 -5.02 16.13
N ASN A 268 3.03 -4.74 15.13
CA ASN A 268 4.15 -3.82 15.28
C ASN A 268 3.71 -2.42 15.73
N THR A 269 2.58 -1.93 15.20
CA THR A 269 2.04 -0.62 15.59
C THR A 269 1.61 -0.60 17.06
N VAL A 270 0.85 -1.60 17.50
CA VAL A 270 0.37 -1.69 18.88
C VAL A 270 1.53 -1.97 19.85
N GLU A 271 2.46 -2.83 19.47
CA GLU A 271 3.66 -3.13 20.27
C GLU A 271 4.54 -1.88 20.46
N SER A 272 4.70 -1.08 19.41
CA SER A 272 5.40 0.21 19.48
C SER A 272 4.69 1.20 20.41
N MET A 273 3.35 1.30 20.33
CA MET A 273 2.55 2.17 21.22
C MET A 273 2.69 1.79 22.69
N LEU A 274 2.80 0.49 22.97
CA LEU A 274 2.90 -0.05 24.32
C LEU A 274 4.36 -0.15 24.82
N ASN A 275 5.36 0.15 23.97
CA ASN A 275 6.78 -0.11 24.21
C ASN A 275 7.01 -1.58 24.60
N LEU A 276 6.32 -2.50 23.93
CA LEU A 276 6.38 -3.92 24.18
C LEU A 276 7.49 -4.55 23.34
N ASP A 277 8.51 -5.07 23.98
CA ASP A 277 9.54 -5.86 23.30
C ASP A 277 9.09 -7.31 23.14
N ILE A 278 9.42 -7.90 21.98
CA ILE A 278 9.08 -9.28 21.65
C ILE A 278 10.32 -10.17 21.66
N PRO A 279 10.20 -11.44 22.10
CA PRO A 279 11.33 -12.36 22.13
C PRO A 279 11.97 -12.57 20.75
N ASP A 280 13.30 -12.68 20.68
CA ASP A 280 14.03 -12.86 19.43
C ASP A 280 13.55 -14.07 18.63
N ARG A 281 13.24 -15.18 19.29
CA ARG A 281 12.67 -16.35 18.63
C ARG A 281 11.35 -16.03 17.91
N ALA A 282 10.51 -15.18 18.47
CA ALA A 282 9.29 -14.73 17.82
C ALA A 282 9.57 -13.80 16.62
N LYS A 283 10.63 -12.96 16.70
CA LYS A 283 11.08 -12.14 15.57
C LYS A 283 11.49 -13.03 14.38
N TYR A 284 12.30 -14.07 14.64
CA TYR A 284 12.70 -15.04 13.60
C TYR A 284 11.50 -15.78 12.98
N ILE A 285 10.56 -16.25 13.81
CA ILE A 285 9.37 -16.95 13.31
C ILE A 285 8.52 -16.02 12.45
N ARG A 286 8.28 -14.78 12.89
CA ARG A 286 7.58 -13.77 12.07
C ARG A 286 8.27 -13.57 10.72
N THR A 287 9.60 -13.44 10.72
CA THR A 287 10.37 -13.27 9.48
C THR A 287 10.26 -14.48 8.56
N ILE A 288 10.37 -15.69 9.09
CA ILE A 288 10.22 -16.94 8.29
C ILE A 288 8.84 -16.98 7.62
N ILE A 289 7.78 -16.72 8.37
CA ILE A 289 6.42 -16.76 7.79
C ILE A 289 6.19 -15.62 6.79
N LEU A 290 6.72 -14.42 7.04
CA LEU A 290 6.65 -13.29 6.10
C LEU A 290 7.39 -13.59 4.79
N GLU A 291 8.56 -14.22 4.84
CA GLU A 291 9.30 -14.57 3.62
C GLU A 291 8.69 -15.78 2.89
N LEU A 292 8.13 -16.74 3.60
CA LEU A 292 7.30 -17.78 2.97
C LEU A 292 6.07 -17.17 2.26
N GLU A 293 5.42 -16.17 2.88
CA GLU A 293 4.30 -15.43 2.28
C GLU A 293 4.75 -14.65 1.04
N ARG A 294 5.92 -14.07 1.05
CA ARG A 294 6.50 -13.41 -0.12
C ARG A 294 6.79 -14.40 -1.26
N LEU A 295 7.36 -15.56 -0.96
CA LEU A 295 7.57 -16.62 -1.94
C LEU A 295 6.24 -17.11 -2.55
N HIS A 296 5.24 -17.35 -1.70
CA HIS A 296 3.89 -17.70 -2.11
C HIS A 296 3.30 -16.65 -3.06
N SER A 297 3.42 -15.36 -2.69
CA SER A 297 2.93 -14.23 -3.48
C SER A 297 3.65 -14.10 -4.82
N HIS A 298 4.97 -14.17 -4.83
CA HIS A 298 5.77 -14.03 -6.05
C HIS A 298 5.56 -15.18 -7.02
N LEU A 299 5.39 -16.43 -6.51
CA LEU A 299 5.11 -17.59 -7.37
C LEU A 299 3.72 -17.49 -8.02
N ILE A 300 2.68 -17.01 -7.32
CA ILE A 300 1.37 -16.81 -7.96
C ILE A 300 1.44 -15.66 -8.98
N TRP A 301 2.14 -14.57 -8.65
CA TRP A 301 2.34 -13.47 -9.59
C TRP A 301 3.03 -13.95 -10.88
N LEU A 302 4.15 -14.67 -10.75
CA LEU A 302 4.89 -15.23 -11.89
C LEU A 302 4.01 -16.15 -12.75
N GLY A 303 3.19 -16.98 -12.10
CA GLY A 303 2.25 -17.84 -12.79
C GLY A 303 1.22 -17.04 -13.58
N VAL A 304 0.53 -16.11 -12.94
CA VAL A 304 -0.49 -15.28 -13.57
C VAL A 304 0.11 -14.42 -14.70
N ALA A 305 1.27 -13.82 -14.49
CA ALA A 305 1.97 -13.09 -15.54
C ALA A 305 2.30 -14.00 -16.75
N GLY A 306 2.77 -15.24 -16.48
CA GLY A 306 3.00 -16.23 -17.53
C GLY A 306 1.74 -16.54 -18.34
N ASP A 307 0.59 -16.71 -17.70
CA ASP A 307 -0.66 -16.96 -18.39
C ASP A 307 -1.12 -15.77 -19.24
N LEU A 308 -1.02 -14.53 -18.69
CA LEU A 308 -1.39 -13.31 -19.39
C LEU A 308 -0.56 -13.05 -20.66
N ILE A 309 0.72 -13.37 -20.64
CA ILE A 309 1.58 -13.28 -21.84
C ILE A 309 1.47 -14.46 -22.79
N GLY A 310 0.60 -15.46 -22.46
CA GLY A 310 0.39 -16.65 -23.30
C GLY A 310 1.35 -17.80 -23.01
N PHE A 311 2.05 -17.79 -21.87
CA PHE A 311 2.98 -18.87 -21.49
C PHE A 311 2.38 -19.73 -20.37
N LYS A 312 1.32 -20.50 -20.70
CA LYS A 312 0.59 -21.35 -19.75
C LYS A 312 1.45 -22.38 -19.01
N THR A 313 2.51 -22.86 -19.62
CA THR A 313 3.42 -23.82 -18.96
C THR A 313 4.08 -23.20 -17.72
N LEU A 314 4.49 -21.94 -17.78
CA LEU A 314 5.04 -21.20 -16.65
C LEU A 314 4.02 -21.06 -15.52
N PHE A 315 2.75 -20.76 -15.86
CA PHE A 315 1.64 -20.73 -14.91
C PHE A 315 1.50 -22.04 -14.15
N MET A 316 1.44 -23.17 -14.86
CA MET A 316 1.27 -24.49 -14.26
C MET A 316 2.47 -24.88 -13.37
N TRP A 317 3.68 -24.55 -13.78
CA TRP A 317 4.88 -24.84 -13.01
C TRP A 317 4.95 -23.99 -11.74
N ALA A 318 4.73 -22.70 -11.85
CA ALA A 318 4.77 -21.79 -10.70
C ALA A 318 3.72 -22.18 -9.63
N LEU A 319 2.49 -22.52 -10.04
CA LEU A 319 1.47 -22.99 -9.12
C LEU A 319 1.80 -24.35 -8.49
N ARG A 320 2.37 -25.29 -9.26
CA ARG A 320 2.83 -26.58 -8.73
C ARG A 320 3.88 -26.38 -7.63
N ASP A 321 4.86 -25.53 -7.89
CA ASP A 321 5.97 -25.34 -6.95
C ASP A 321 5.56 -24.50 -5.74
N ARG A 322 4.58 -23.61 -5.92
CA ARG A 322 3.92 -22.87 -4.83
C ARG A 322 3.27 -23.81 -3.79
N GLU A 323 2.81 -25.00 -4.17
CA GLU A 323 2.23 -25.99 -3.25
C GLU A 323 3.21 -26.37 -2.13
N HIS A 324 4.52 -26.41 -2.41
CA HIS A 324 5.52 -26.66 -1.36
C HIS A 324 5.53 -25.59 -0.26
N VAL A 325 5.24 -24.32 -0.60
CA VAL A 325 5.10 -23.24 0.36
C VAL A 325 3.79 -23.38 1.14
N LEU A 326 2.69 -23.69 0.46
CA LEU A 326 1.39 -23.86 1.09
C LEU A 326 1.37 -25.02 2.09
N ASP A 327 2.04 -26.13 1.77
CA ASP A 327 2.20 -27.26 2.68
C ASP A 327 3.04 -26.88 3.92
N LEU A 328 4.06 -26.04 3.75
CA LEU A 328 4.81 -25.50 4.89
C LEU A 328 3.92 -24.62 5.77
N PHE A 329 3.09 -23.76 5.21
CA PHE A 329 2.14 -22.99 5.98
C PHE A 329 1.18 -23.86 6.78
N GLU A 330 0.57 -24.87 6.14
CA GLU A 330 -0.31 -25.79 6.83
C GLU A 330 0.39 -26.49 7.99
N LYS A 331 1.62 -26.97 7.77
CA LYS A 331 2.42 -27.65 8.79
C LYS A 331 2.81 -26.73 9.95
N LEU A 332 3.25 -25.50 9.66
CA LEU A 332 3.76 -24.57 10.66
C LEU A 332 2.65 -23.82 11.39
N THR A 333 1.59 -23.49 10.71
CA THR A 333 0.53 -22.62 11.26
C THR A 333 -0.80 -23.35 11.46
N GLY A 334 -1.07 -24.37 10.68
CA GLY A 334 -2.32 -25.13 10.63
C GLY A 334 -3.25 -24.68 9.51
N ASN A 335 -2.88 -23.64 8.75
CA ASN A 335 -3.67 -23.10 7.65
C ASN A 335 -2.79 -22.85 6.42
N ARG A 336 -3.33 -23.08 5.24
CA ARG A 336 -2.66 -22.79 3.96
C ARG A 336 -2.76 -21.30 3.58
N VAL A 337 -3.82 -20.64 4.05
CA VAL A 337 -4.13 -19.21 3.86
C VAL A 337 -4.67 -18.67 5.18
N HIS A 338 -4.41 -17.39 5.50
CA HIS A 338 -4.77 -16.79 6.78
C HIS A 338 -4.18 -17.55 7.97
N HIS A 339 -2.89 -17.34 8.15
CA HIS A 339 -2.05 -18.18 9.01
C HIS A 339 -2.30 -17.99 10.49
N ASP A 340 -2.87 -16.85 10.91
CA ASP A 340 -3.22 -16.50 12.30
C ASP A 340 -2.05 -16.72 13.29
N ILE A 341 -0.80 -16.59 12.82
CA ILE A 341 0.39 -16.90 13.62
C ILE A 341 0.94 -15.68 14.35
N VAL A 342 0.89 -14.51 13.75
CA VAL A 342 1.37 -13.27 14.37
C VAL A 342 0.34 -12.76 15.38
N TYR A 343 0.81 -12.47 16.57
CA TYR A 343 -0.04 -12.03 17.67
C TYR A 343 0.69 -11.00 18.53
N LEU A 344 -0.05 -10.17 19.26
CA LEU A 344 0.52 -9.16 20.14
C LEU A 344 1.46 -9.78 21.17
N GLY A 345 2.69 -9.27 21.23
CA GLY A 345 3.75 -9.76 22.11
C GLY A 345 4.53 -10.96 21.56
N GLY A 346 4.24 -11.44 20.33
CA GLY A 346 5.00 -12.54 19.74
C GLY A 346 4.27 -13.32 18.65
N VAL A 347 4.22 -14.63 18.80
CA VAL A 347 3.60 -15.59 17.88
C VAL A 347 2.76 -16.60 18.64
N ARG A 348 1.76 -17.18 17.98
CA ARG A 348 0.84 -18.15 18.60
C ARG A 348 1.38 -19.58 18.63
N LYS A 349 2.32 -19.92 17.76
CA LYS A 349 2.93 -21.24 17.66
C LYS A 349 4.43 -21.13 17.48
N ASP A 350 5.15 -22.08 18.01
CA ASP A 350 6.59 -22.23 17.79
C ASP A 350 6.88 -23.19 16.62
N ILE A 351 8.04 -23.01 15.99
CA ILE A 351 8.55 -23.95 15.00
C ILE A 351 9.36 -25.01 15.73
N SER A 352 8.84 -26.25 15.75
CA SER A 352 9.54 -27.36 16.38
C SER A 352 10.79 -27.79 15.60
N GLU A 353 11.85 -28.17 16.30
CA GLU A 353 13.13 -28.63 15.69
C GLU A 353 12.95 -29.75 14.65
N PRO A 354 12.09 -30.76 14.85
CA PRO A 354 11.85 -31.80 13.84
C PRO A 354 11.34 -31.31 12.50
N ASN A 355 10.76 -30.10 12.42
CA ASN A 355 10.29 -29.52 11.18
C ASN A 355 11.38 -28.83 10.35
N ILE A 356 12.51 -28.46 10.98
CA ILE A 356 13.58 -27.69 10.32
C ILE A 356 14.17 -28.40 9.10
N PRO A 357 14.51 -29.69 9.14
CA PRO A 357 15.07 -30.39 7.97
C PRO A 357 14.10 -30.42 6.76
N GLU A 358 12.81 -30.48 7.01
CA GLU A 358 11.83 -30.44 5.93
C GLU A 358 11.71 -29.02 5.33
N ILE A 359 11.71 -28.01 6.17
CA ILE A 359 11.71 -26.60 5.71
C ILE A 359 12.90 -26.37 4.78
N LEU A 360 14.10 -26.72 5.21
CA LEU A 360 15.33 -26.53 4.42
C LEU A 360 15.27 -27.28 3.10
N ARG A 361 14.87 -28.55 3.09
CA ARG A 361 14.75 -29.33 1.86
C ARG A 361 13.75 -28.72 0.87
N ARG A 362 12.63 -28.16 1.36
CA ARG A 362 11.64 -27.51 0.50
C ARG A 362 12.15 -26.16 -0.02
N MET A 363 12.93 -25.44 0.78
CA MET A 363 13.59 -24.21 0.32
C MET A 363 14.61 -24.49 -0.77
N ASP A 364 15.44 -25.52 -0.63
CA ASP A 364 16.39 -25.95 -1.67
C ASP A 364 15.67 -26.29 -2.98
N PHE A 365 14.54 -26.97 -2.90
CA PHE A 365 13.74 -27.30 -4.10
C PHE A 365 13.18 -26.01 -4.77
N ILE A 366 12.62 -25.10 -3.99
CA ILE A 366 12.07 -23.83 -4.49
C ILE A 366 13.17 -22.98 -5.10
N GLU A 367 14.35 -22.88 -4.48
CA GLU A 367 15.50 -22.16 -5.01
C GLU A 367 15.90 -22.67 -6.39
N GLN A 368 15.99 -23.99 -6.57
CA GLN A 368 16.30 -24.60 -7.87
C GLN A 368 15.21 -24.30 -8.91
N SER A 369 13.94 -24.36 -8.51
CA SER A 369 12.80 -24.02 -9.38
C SER A 369 12.84 -22.55 -9.81
N VAL A 370 13.09 -21.63 -8.88
CA VAL A 370 13.18 -20.19 -9.18
C VAL A 370 14.34 -19.88 -10.12
N LYS A 371 15.53 -20.47 -9.91
CA LYS A 371 16.66 -20.33 -10.85
C LYS A 371 16.25 -20.74 -12.26
N LYS A 372 15.59 -21.88 -12.41
CA LYS A 372 15.06 -22.31 -13.71
C LYS A 372 14.05 -21.33 -14.31
N TYR A 373 13.20 -20.72 -13.48
CA TYR A 373 12.22 -19.74 -13.97
C TYR A 373 12.88 -18.45 -14.43
N VAL A 374 13.92 -17.99 -13.74
CA VAL A 374 14.73 -16.83 -14.14
C VAL A 374 15.37 -17.09 -15.50
N ASP A 375 16.04 -18.24 -15.68
CA ASP A 375 16.66 -18.61 -16.96
C ASP A 375 15.64 -18.62 -18.11
N ILE A 376 14.46 -19.22 -17.87
CA ILE A 376 13.39 -19.30 -18.86
C ILE A 376 12.84 -17.88 -19.16
N ALA A 377 12.57 -17.07 -18.14
CA ALA A 377 12.06 -15.71 -18.34
C ALA A 377 13.06 -14.85 -19.13
N TYR A 378 14.35 -14.98 -18.85
CA TYR A 378 15.40 -14.24 -19.57
C TYR A 378 15.56 -14.65 -21.02
N ASP A 379 15.42 -15.93 -21.35
CA ASP A 379 15.79 -16.45 -22.68
C ASP A 379 14.59 -16.75 -23.57
N HIS A 380 13.39 -16.84 -23.03
CA HIS A 380 12.21 -17.23 -23.79
C HIS A 380 11.76 -16.13 -24.77
N PRO A 381 11.70 -16.41 -26.10
CA PRO A 381 11.40 -15.37 -27.11
C PRO A 381 10.03 -14.69 -26.91
N VAL A 382 9.02 -15.45 -26.45
CA VAL A 382 7.67 -14.89 -26.20
C VAL A 382 7.69 -13.95 -25.00
N VAL A 383 8.43 -14.28 -23.93
CA VAL A 383 8.57 -13.39 -22.78
C VAL A 383 9.25 -12.10 -23.23
N LYS A 384 10.40 -12.18 -23.88
CA LYS A 384 11.12 -11.00 -24.40
C LYS A 384 10.24 -10.12 -25.29
N ALA A 385 9.54 -10.73 -26.25
CA ALA A 385 8.67 -9.98 -27.18
C ALA A 385 7.48 -9.28 -26.52
N ARG A 386 7.08 -9.73 -25.32
CA ARG A 386 5.91 -9.19 -24.58
C ARG A 386 6.27 -8.29 -23.42
N THR A 387 7.53 -8.24 -23.02
CA THR A 387 7.98 -7.48 -21.84
C THR A 387 9.02 -6.42 -22.18
N MET A 388 9.98 -6.70 -23.09
CA MET A 388 11.03 -5.72 -23.41
C MET A 388 10.44 -4.49 -24.11
N ASP A 389 10.79 -3.32 -23.59
CA ASP A 389 10.32 -2.02 -24.07
C ASP A 389 8.79 -1.84 -24.02
N VAL A 390 8.08 -2.66 -23.24
CA VAL A 390 6.63 -2.59 -23.08
C VAL A 390 6.31 -1.96 -21.73
N GLY A 391 5.53 -0.87 -21.74
CA GLY A 391 5.05 -0.19 -20.52
C GLY A 391 6.19 0.37 -19.64
N PRO A 392 7.19 1.09 -20.18
CA PRO A 392 8.32 1.57 -19.39
C PRO A 392 7.86 2.51 -18.28
N LEU A 393 8.25 2.21 -17.03
CA LEU A 393 7.98 3.02 -15.86
C LEU A 393 9.26 3.76 -15.46
N THR A 394 9.34 5.04 -15.82
CA THR A 394 10.52 5.85 -15.47
C THR A 394 10.62 6.08 -13.96
N LEU A 395 11.82 6.29 -13.43
CA LEU A 395 12.04 6.59 -12.02
C LEU A 395 11.20 7.80 -11.53
N SER A 396 11.07 8.84 -12.36
CA SER A 396 10.26 10.01 -12.02
C SER A 396 8.78 9.66 -11.90
N THR A 397 8.25 8.88 -12.85
CA THR A 397 6.85 8.43 -12.81
C THR A 397 6.61 7.46 -11.65
N ALA A 398 7.55 6.56 -11.37
CA ALA A 398 7.49 5.66 -10.22
C ALA A 398 7.44 6.42 -8.88
N LYS A 399 8.25 7.48 -8.75
CA LYS A 399 8.22 8.36 -7.57
C LYS A 399 6.90 9.11 -7.45
N ASP A 400 6.41 9.71 -8.53
CA ASP A 400 5.16 10.49 -8.54
C ASP A 400 3.93 9.60 -8.26
N ALA A 401 3.90 8.40 -8.83
CA ALA A 401 2.84 7.42 -8.58
C ALA A 401 2.94 6.73 -7.21
N GLY A 402 4.04 6.90 -6.47
CA GLY A 402 4.27 6.25 -5.19
C GLY A 402 4.54 4.76 -5.28
N ALA A 403 5.16 4.30 -6.37
CA ALA A 403 5.53 2.92 -6.53
C ALA A 403 6.40 2.41 -5.38
N VAL A 404 6.19 1.18 -4.96
CA VAL A 404 6.95 0.52 -3.89
C VAL A 404 7.31 -0.91 -4.29
N GLY A 405 8.18 -1.54 -3.51
CA GLY A 405 8.57 -2.94 -3.70
C GLY A 405 9.29 -3.20 -5.03
N PRO A 406 9.07 -4.36 -5.67
CA PRO A 406 9.73 -4.74 -6.92
C PRO A 406 9.55 -3.72 -8.05
N THR A 407 8.35 -3.15 -8.20
CA THR A 407 8.04 -2.12 -9.21
C THR A 407 8.93 -0.89 -9.07
N ALA A 408 9.10 -0.36 -7.85
CA ALA A 408 9.98 0.77 -7.59
C ALA A 408 11.46 0.42 -7.84
N ARG A 409 11.88 -0.75 -7.38
CA ARG A 409 13.28 -1.20 -7.55
C ARG A 409 13.61 -1.54 -8.99
N GLY A 410 12.66 -2.09 -9.75
CA GLY A 410 12.80 -2.31 -11.20
C GLY A 410 12.90 -1.01 -11.98
N SER A 411 12.37 0.10 -11.47
CA SER A 411 12.53 1.46 -12.03
C SER A 411 13.77 2.20 -11.50
N GLY A 412 14.69 1.52 -10.82
CA GLY A 412 15.93 2.10 -10.30
C GLY A 412 15.81 2.83 -8.96
N TRP A 413 14.65 2.75 -8.29
CA TRP A 413 14.48 3.37 -6.98
C TRP A 413 14.88 2.41 -5.87
N ARG A 414 16.05 2.64 -5.26
CA ARG A 414 16.60 1.80 -4.21
C ARG A 414 15.89 2.04 -2.87
N ILE A 415 14.68 1.54 -2.72
CA ILE A 415 13.90 1.58 -1.48
C ILE A 415 13.46 0.19 -1.06
N ASP A 416 13.63 -0.12 0.22
CA ASP A 416 13.07 -1.31 0.86
C ASP A 416 12.89 -1.04 2.35
N ALA A 417 11.66 -1.14 2.83
CA ALA A 417 11.33 -0.87 4.23
C ALA A 417 12.04 -1.83 5.20
N ARG A 418 12.38 -3.04 4.75
CA ARG A 418 13.14 -4.00 5.56
C ARG A 418 14.57 -3.54 5.84
N ALA A 419 15.13 -2.72 4.94
CA ALA A 419 16.47 -2.14 5.10
C ALA A 419 16.43 -0.76 5.77
N SER A 420 15.48 0.11 5.35
CA SER A 420 15.40 1.49 5.86
C SER A 420 14.77 1.58 7.25
N ASN A 421 13.82 0.70 7.56
CA ASN A 421 13.12 0.60 8.85
C ASN A 421 12.98 -0.86 9.28
N PRO A 422 14.07 -1.52 9.67
CA PRO A 422 14.06 -2.94 9.98
C PRO A 422 13.11 -3.27 11.12
N TYR A 423 12.37 -4.36 10.94
CA TYR A 423 11.43 -4.93 11.90
C TYR A 423 11.59 -6.45 11.94
N ALA A 424 11.00 -7.11 12.94
CA ALA A 424 11.18 -8.54 13.17
C ALA A 424 12.68 -8.92 13.17
N ALA A 425 13.14 -9.86 12.37
CA ALA A 425 14.55 -10.24 12.27
C ALA A 425 15.21 -9.75 10.96
N TYR A 426 14.81 -8.57 10.46
CA TYR A 426 15.46 -7.95 9.29
C TYR A 426 16.63 -7.02 9.66
N GLY A 427 16.84 -6.72 10.94
CA GLY A 427 17.94 -5.89 11.39
C GLY A 427 19.32 -6.53 11.17
N PRO A 428 20.38 -5.73 11.00
CA PRO A 428 21.74 -6.22 10.76
C PRO A 428 22.29 -7.11 11.88
N GLU A 429 21.70 -7.03 13.08
CA GLU A 429 22.02 -7.90 14.21
C GLU A 429 21.47 -9.33 14.06
N TYR A 430 20.51 -9.56 13.15
CA TYR A 430 19.88 -10.85 12.90
C TYR A 430 20.24 -11.45 11.54
N THR A 431 20.11 -10.64 10.46
CA THR A 431 20.35 -11.08 9.09
C THR A 431 21.02 -10.01 8.27
N THR A 432 21.91 -10.41 7.37
CA THR A 432 22.52 -9.54 6.37
C THR A 432 21.92 -9.82 5.00
N TRP A 433 21.50 -8.77 4.27
CA TRP A 433 20.98 -8.85 2.92
C TRP A 433 21.14 -7.49 2.22
N ASP A 434 21.04 -7.46 0.91
CA ASP A 434 21.17 -6.22 0.13
C ASP A 434 19.89 -5.91 -0.65
N VAL A 435 19.69 -4.63 -0.93
CA VAL A 435 18.57 -4.16 -1.74
C VAL A 435 18.94 -4.25 -3.20
N ILE A 436 18.32 -5.18 -3.91
CA ILE A 436 18.53 -5.36 -5.36
C ILE A 436 17.68 -4.33 -6.11
N THR A 437 18.32 -3.60 -7.03
CA THR A 437 17.67 -2.63 -7.92
C THR A 437 18.12 -2.85 -9.35
N GLU A 438 17.21 -2.64 -10.27
CA GLU A 438 17.46 -2.64 -11.72
C GLU A 438 17.13 -1.27 -12.29
N ALA A 439 17.68 -0.93 -13.42
CA ALA A 439 17.53 0.40 -14.02
C ALA A 439 16.63 0.43 -15.27
N GLY A 440 16.11 -0.72 -15.68
CA GLY A 440 15.34 -0.86 -16.93
C GLY A 440 13.98 -0.16 -16.88
N GLY A 441 13.18 -0.46 -15.88
CA GLY A 441 11.86 0.14 -15.68
C GLY A 441 10.81 -0.25 -16.72
N ASP A 442 10.95 -1.37 -17.41
CA ASP A 442 9.93 -1.99 -18.26
C ASP A 442 9.25 -3.19 -17.57
N VAL A 443 8.25 -3.78 -18.19
CA VAL A 443 7.46 -4.88 -17.62
C VAL A 443 8.27 -6.13 -17.34
#